data_171e7ea5cff4bcf543ff90a6ca6b6bc0
#
_entry.id   171e7ea5cff4bcf543ff90a6ca6b6bc0
#
_cell.length_a   1.000
_cell.length_b   1.000
_cell.length_c   1.000
_cell.angle_alpha   90.00
_cell.angle_beta   90.00
_cell.angle_gamma   90.00
#
_symmetry.space_group_name_H-M   'P 1'
#
loop_
_entity.id
_entity.type
_entity.pdbx_description
1 polymer ?
#
loop_
_entity_poly.entity_id
_entity_poly.type
_entity_poly.pdbx_seq_one_letter_code
_entity_poly.pdbx_strand_id
1 'polypeptide(L)'
;MDTTVDRESVLDRVEQALATSEPVFGKFFLARLLDLTISYDDDAQRCIVELPFTDFLRNPQGSLHGGVIATAMDISMGHLCHRYLSTAITMEMQFRFFRPINGPSRCEASLLRPGRRIVHLESRLYDEQGSLAAFASGSWHRIEVPDSTTT
;
A
#
# COMPACT_ATOMS: atom_id res chain seq x y z
N MET A 1 6.36 -6.61 -26.97
CA MET A 1 5.82 -5.51 -26.15
C MET A 1 6.99 -4.62 -25.76
N ASP A 2 6.94 -3.37 -26.12
CA ASP A 2 8.00 -2.43 -25.71
C ASP A 2 7.88 -2.18 -24.20
N THR A 3 8.90 -2.55 -23.44
CA THR A 3 8.97 -2.34 -22.00
C THR A 3 9.90 -1.18 -21.64
N THR A 4 10.22 -0.34 -22.62
CA THR A 4 11.07 0.82 -22.41
C THR A 4 10.38 1.80 -21.49
N VAL A 5 11.07 2.17 -20.43
CA VAL A 5 10.58 3.17 -19.47
C VAL A 5 10.79 4.56 -20.07
N ASP A 6 9.72 5.37 -20.08
CA ASP A 6 9.81 6.75 -20.51
C ASP A 6 10.53 7.60 -19.45
N ARG A 7 11.70 8.10 -19.81
CA ARG A 7 12.57 8.89 -18.91
C ARG A 7 11.88 10.15 -18.38
N GLU A 8 11.20 10.87 -19.25
CA GLU A 8 10.54 12.14 -18.90
C GLU A 8 9.42 11.90 -17.87
N SER A 9 8.59 10.91 -18.10
CA SER A 9 7.52 10.49 -17.19
C SER A 9 8.05 10.12 -15.79
N VAL A 10 9.17 9.39 -15.72
CA VAL A 10 9.81 9.04 -14.44
C VAL A 10 10.34 10.26 -13.71
N LEU A 11 11.02 11.17 -14.41
CA LEU A 11 11.55 12.39 -13.81
C LEU A 11 10.45 13.28 -13.28
N ASP A 12 9.37 13.46 -14.05
CA ASP A 12 8.19 14.21 -13.62
C ASP A 12 7.56 13.60 -12.37
N ARG A 13 7.48 12.27 -12.31
CA ARG A 13 6.95 11.58 -11.13
C ARG A 13 7.82 11.79 -9.90
N VAL A 14 9.13 11.71 -10.05
CA VAL A 14 10.09 11.97 -8.96
C VAL A 14 9.99 13.42 -8.49
N GLU A 15 9.95 14.38 -9.41
CA GLU A 15 9.82 15.80 -9.05
C GLU A 15 8.51 16.10 -8.31
N GLN A 16 7.40 15.54 -8.76
CA GLN A 16 6.12 15.67 -8.07
C GLN A 16 6.14 15.03 -6.68
N ALA A 17 6.75 13.85 -6.55
CA ALA A 17 6.90 13.18 -5.27
C ALA A 17 7.73 14.01 -4.28
N LEU A 18 8.84 14.60 -4.74
CA LEU A 18 9.67 15.49 -3.93
C LEU A 18 8.92 16.76 -3.52
N ALA A 19 8.13 17.34 -4.43
CA ALA A 19 7.39 18.58 -4.17
C ALA A 19 6.20 18.40 -3.22
N THR A 20 5.63 17.20 -3.14
CA THR A 20 4.37 16.94 -2.41
C THR A 20 4.51 16.02 -1.21
N SER A 21 5.68 15.43 -0.98
CA SER A 21 5.88 14.51 0.14
C SER A 21 6.10 15.23 1.46
N GLU A 22 5.58 14.64 2.51
CA GLU A 22 5.77 15.02 3.91
C GLU A 22 6.02 13.74 4.72
N PRO A 23 6.84 13.78 5.81
CA PRO A 23 7.15 12.56 6.58
C PRO A 23 5.99 12.16 7.51
N VAL A 24 4.80 11.98 6.94
CA VAL A 24 3.56 11.62 7.65
C VAL A 24 2.80 10.54 6.88
N PHE A 25 1.91 9.84 7.57
CA PHE A 25 1.03 8.85 6.94
C PHE A 25 0.23 9.46 5.79
N GLY A 26 0.15 8.72 4.69
CA GLY A 26 -0.57 9.14 3.48
C GLY A 26 0.20 10.07 2.54
N LYS A 27 1.28 10.70 3.01
CA LYS A 27 2.03 11.69 2.23
C LYS A 27 3.54 11.43 2.13
N PHE A 28 4.04 10.33 2.67
CA PHE A 28 5.47 10.03 2.63
C PHE A 28 5.95 9.77 1.20
N PHE A 29 7.25 9.97 0.98
CA PHE A 29 7.83 10.01 -0.36
C PHE A 29 7.52 8.76 -1.19
N LEU A 30 7.65 7.55 -0.64
CA LEU A 30 7.38 6.32 -1.38
C LEU A 30 5.93 6.24 -1.86
N ALA A 31 4.95 6.62 -1.05
CA ALA A 31 3.54 6.65 -1.46
C ALA A 31 3.31 7.65 -2.60
N ARG A 32 3.99 8.79 -2.56
CA ARG A 32 3.93 9.80 -3.62
C ARG A 32 4.64 9.35 -4.89
N LEU A 33 5.80 8.67 -4.76
CA LEU A 33 6.53 8.14 -5.90
C LEU A 33 5.73 7.07 -6.65
N LEU A 34 5.07 6.20 -5.92
CA LEU A 34 4.19 5.16 -6.48
C LEU A 34 2.83 5.72 -6.92
N ASP A 35 2.57 6.99 -6.67
CA ASP A 35 1.31 7.68 -6.99
C ASP A 35 0.08 6.99 -6.37
N LEU A 36 0.23 6.53 -5.15
CA LEU A 36 -0.85 5.85 -4.43
C LEU A 36 -1.91 6.85 -3.96
N THR A 37 -3.17 6.49 -4.13
CA THR A 37 -4.30 7.19 -3.52
C THR A 37 -4.80 6.37 -2.34
N ILE A 38 -4.75 6.95 -1.13
CA ILE A 38 -5.11 6.29 0.13
C ILE A 38 -6.40 6.87 0.65
N SER A 39 -7.40 6.04 0.87
CA SER A 39 -8.70 6.40 1.41
C SER A 39 -9.19 5.37 2.43
N TYR A 40 -10.27 5.70 3.13
CA TYR A 40 -10.80 4.86 4.20
C TYR A 40 -12.31 4.73 4.07
N ASP A 41 -12.80 3.53 4.36
CA ASP A 41 -14.21 3.27 4.63
C ASP A 41 -14.36 3.11 6.15
N ASP A 42 -14.81 4.17 6.81
CA ASP A 42 -14.90 4.19 8.28
C ASP A 42 -16.00 3.28 8.82
N ASP A 43 -17.06 3.06 8.08
CA ASP A 43 -18.15 2.17 8.48
C ASP A 43 -17.71 0.70 8.48
N ALA A 44 -16.98 0.29 7.45
CA ALA A 44 -16.42 -1.05 7.34
C ALA A 44 -15.05 -1.22 7.99
N GLN A 45 -14.42 -0.14 8.47
CA GLN A 45 -13.06 -0.08 8.96
C GLN A 45 -12.06 -0.69 7.97
N ARG A 46 -12.02 -0.14 6.75
CA ARG A 46 -11.11 -0.55 5.69
C ARG A 46 -10.20 0.59 5.27
N CYS A 47 -8.97 0.22 4.88
CA CYS A 47 -8.09 1.11 4.15
C CYS A 47 -8.07 0.67 2.68
N ILE A 48 -8.30 1.62 1.78
CA ILE A 48 -8.31 1.40 0.34
C ILE A 48 -7.11 2.15 -0.25
N VAL A 49 -6.25 1.42 -0.97
CA VAL A 49 -5.10 1.98 -1.66
C VAL A 49 -5.25 1.71 -3.16
N GLU A 50 -5.41 2.77 -3.93
CA GLU A 50 -5.42 2.69 -5.39
C GLU A 50 -3.99 2.78 -5.91
N LEU A 51 -3.64 1.87 -6.79
CA LEU A 51 -2.33 1.73 -7.39
C LEU A 51 -2.46 1.91 -8.92
N PRO A 52 -1.83 2.96 -9.50
CA PRO A 52 -1.85 3.16 -10.94
C PRO A 52 -0.99 2.12 -11.64
N PHE A 53 -1.19 2.00 -12.94
CA PHE A 53 -0.38 1.16 -13.82
C PHE A 53 0.49 2.04 -14.70
N THR A 54 1.78 2.09 -14.39
CA THR A 54 2.77 2.91 -15.09
C THR A 54 3.96 2.07 -15.57
N ASP A 55 4.68 2.56 -16.56
CA ASP A 55 5.77 1.83 -17.22
C ASP A 55 6.87 1.40 -16.27
N PHE A 56 7.27 2.29 -15.36
CA PHE A 56 8.38 2.02 -14.44
C PHE A 56 8.02 1.11 -13.25
N LEU A 57 6.74 0.76 -13.10
CA LEU A 57 6.27 -0.18 -12.08
C LEU A 57 6.09 -1.61 -12.60
N ARG A 58 6.37 -1.82 -13.89
CA ARG A 58 6.20 -3.14 -14.54
C ARG A 58 7.41 -4.06 -14.33
N ASN A 59 7.14 -5.34 -14.32
CA ASN A 59 8.16 -6.37 -14.43
C ASN A 59 8.58 -6.56 -15.91
N PRO A 60 9.63 -7.35 -16.20
CA PRO A 60 10.04 -7.60 -17.59
C PRO A 60 8.98 -8.25 -18.48
N GLN A 61 7.97 -8.89 -17.90
CA GLN A 61 6.86 -9.50 -18.63
C GLN A 61 5.75 -8.48 -18.99
N GLY A 62 5.87 -7.24 -18.51
CA GLY A 62 4.94 -6.15 -18.83
C GLY A 62 3.77 -6.00 -17.88
N SER A 63 3.61 -6.85 -16.87
CA SER A 63 2.63 -6.69 -15.81
C SER A 63 3.21 -5.93 -14.61
N LEU A 64 2.35 -5.46 -13.71
CA LEU A 64 2.79 -4.78 -12.49
C LEU A 64 3.72 -5.68 -11.67
N HIS A 65 4.84 -5.13 -11.22
CA HIS A 65 5.84 -5.91 -10.47
C HIS A 65 5.27 -6.39 -9.13
N GLY A 66 5.46 -7.66 -8.80
CA GLY A 66 4.96 -8.25 -7.55
C GLY A 66 5.44 -7.53 -6.28
N GLY A 67 6.68 -7.03 -6.27
CA GLY A 67 7.22 -6.23 -5.17
C GLY A 67 6.52 -4.88 -5.00
N VAL A 68 6.06 -4.26 -6.08
CA VAL A 68 5.26 -3.03 -6.04
C VAL A 68 3.87 -3.32 -5.45
N ILE A 69 3.24 -4.40 -5.88
CA ILE A 69 1.98 -4.87 -5.31
C ILE A 69 2.13 -5.12 -3.81
N ALA A 70 3.19 -5.83 -3.42
CA ALA A 70 3.48 -6.11 -2.02
C ALA A 70 3.65 -4.83 -1.19
N THR A 71 4.32 -3.82 -1.73
CA THR A 71 4.48 -2.50 -1.09
C THR A 71 3.13 -1.81 -0.89
N ALA A 72 2.27 -1.78 -1.89
CA ALA A 72 0.93 -1.19 -1.78
C ALA A 72 0.05 -1.92 -0.75
N MET A 73 0.13 -3.25 -0.71
CA MET A 73 -0.59 -4.06 0.27
C MET A 73 -0.07 -3.84 1.69
N ASP A 74 1.24 -3.75 1.91
CA ASP A 74 1.84 -3.39 3.19
C ASP A 74 1.37 -2.01 3.67
N ILE A 75 1.41 -1.02 2.78
CA ILE A 75 0.95 0.34 3.07
C ILE A 75 -0.54 0.33 3.46
N SER A 76 -1.38 -0.43 2.77
CA SER A 76 -2.81 -0.52 3.09
C SER A 76 -3.06 -1.05 4.51
N MET A 77 -2.32 -2.06 4.92
CA MET A 77 -2.45 -2.67 6.24
C MET A 77 -1.87 -1.79 7.35
N GLY A 78 -0.71 -1.17 7.13
CA GLY A 78 -0.10 -0.24 8.08
C GLY A 78 -0.94 1.02 8.30
N HIS A 79 -1.54 1.57 7.24
CA HIS A 79 -2.45 2.71 7.33
C HIS A 79 -3.76 2.36 8.05
N LEU A 80 -4.27 1.13 7.85
CA LEU A 80 -5.43 0.64 8.58
C LEU A 80 -5.15 0.60 10.10
N CYS A 81 -4.00 0.07 10.50
CA CYS A 81 -3.58 0.08 11.91
C CYS A 81 -3.52 1.49 12.48
N HIS A 82 -2.85 2.39 11.77
CA HIS A 82 -2.69 3.78 12.19
C HIS A 82 -4.02 4.51 12.36
N ARG A 83 -4.94 4.29 11.45
CA ARG A 83 -6.27 4.95 11.46
C ARG A 83 -7.14 4.48 12.60
N TYR A 84 -7.27 3.17 12.79
CA TYR A 84 -8.30 2.60 13.66
C TYR A 84 -7.78 2.06 15.00
N LEU A 85 -6.49 1.90 15.15
CA LEU A 85 -5.90 1.34 16.37
C LEU A 85 -4.77 2.23 16.90
N SER A 86 -3.58 2.03 16.40
CA SER A 86 -2.38 2.79 16.73
C SER A 86 -1.31 2.51 15.70
N THR A 87 -0.28 3.34 15.65
CA THR A 87 0.89 3.07 14.80
C THR A 87 1.47 1.70 15.12
N ALA A 88 1.79 0.94 14.09
CA ALA A 88 2.35 -0.39 14.21
C ALA A 88 3.44 -0.62 13.17
N ILE A 89 4.36 -1.54 13.47
CA ILE A 89 5.48 -1.93 12.61
C ILE A 89 5.19 -3.32 12.05
N THR A 90 5.41 -3.49 10.75
CA THR A 90 5.32 -4.78 10.07
C THR A 90 6.30 -5.78 10.68
N MET A 91 5.80 -6.94 11.09
CA MET A 91 6.61 -8.06 11.59
C MET A 91 6.86 -9.09 10.50
N GLU A 92 5.80 -9.51 9.85
CA GLU A 92 5.84 -10.49 8.75
C GLU A 92 4.62 -10.34 7.85
N MET A 93 4.77 -10.74 6.60
CA MET A 93 3.69 -10.79 5.62
C MET A 93 3.85 -12.01 4.73
N GLN A 94 2.73 -12.58 4.31
CA GLN A 94 2.65 -13.63 3.30
C GLN A 94 1.80 -13.16 2.14
N PHE A 95 2.29 -13.37 0.93
CA PHE A 95 1.65 -12.93 -0.30
C PHE A 95 1.31 -14.11 -1.19
N ARG A 96 0.17 -14.00 -1.88
CA ARG A 96 -0.24 -14.91 -2.95
C ARG A 96 -0.69 -14.09 -4.14
N PHE A 97 -0.11 -14.37 -5.30
CA PHE A 97 -0.42 -13.72 -6.55
C PHE A 97 -1.17 -14.68 -7.45
N PHE A 98 -2.40 -14.36 -7.81
CA PHE A 98 -3.29 -15.25 -8.55
C PHE A 98 -3.29 -14.99 -10.04
N ARG A 99 -3.09 -13.72 -10.44
CA ARG A 99 -3.08 -13.29 -11.84
C ARG A 99 -2.23 -12.04 -12.03
N PRO A 100 -1.68 -11.85 -13.26
CA PRO A 100 -0.95 -10.62 -13.58
C PRO A 100 -1.88 -9.41 -13.57
N ILE A 101 -1.35 -8.25 -13.18
CA ILE A 101 -2.05 -6.98 -13.20
C ILE A 101 -1.53 -6.18 -14.41
N ASN A 102 -2.43 -5.84 -15.32
CA ASN A 102 -2.13 -5.10 -16.55
C ASN A 102 -2.91 -3.78 -16.67
N GLY A 103 -3.39 -3.26 -15.57
CA GLY A 103 -4.12 -2.01 -15.48
C GLY A 103 -4.15 -1.47 -14.04
N PRO A 104 -4.86 -0.36 -13.80
CA PRO A 104 -5.06 0.14 -12.45
C PRO A 104 -5.65 -0.92 -11.53
N SER A 105 -5.27 -0.89 -10.27
CA SER A 105 -5.71 -1.86 -9.27
C SER A 105 -5.91 -1.18 -7.91
N ARG A 106 -6.57 -1.87 -6.99
CA ARG A 106 -6.76 -1.35 -5.64
C ARG A 106 -6.59 -2.45 -4.59
N CYS A 107 -5.94 -2.10 -3.49
CA CYS A 107 -5.87 -2.92 -2.29
C CYS A 107 -6.98 -2.52 -1.32
N GLU A 108 -7.60 -3.50 -0.69
CA GLU A 108 -8.53 -3.30 0.41
C GLU A 108 -8.01 -4.06 1.63
N ALA A 109 -7.56 -3.33 2.64
CA ALA A 109 -7.09 -3.91 3.90
C ALA A 109 -8.19 -3.97 4.93
N SER A 110 -8.20 -5.04 5.73
CA SER A 110 -9.13 -5.24 6.84
C SER A 110 -8.46 -5.92 8.03
N LEU A 111 -9.05 -5.71 9.22
CA LEU A 111 -8.58 -6.32 10.47
C LEU A 111 -9.07 -7.76 10.54
N LEU A 112 -8.15 -8.68 10.83
CA LEU A 112 -8.48 -10.07 11.19
C LEU A 112 -8.60 -10.20 12.71
N ARG A 113 -7.63 -9.66 13.44
CA ARG A 113 -7.61 -9.69 14.90
C ARG A 113 -6.86 -8.47 15.47
N PRO A 114 -7.54 -7.53 16.12
CA PRO A 114 -6.94 -6.36 16.74
C PRO A 114 -6.41 -6.69 18.15
N GLY A 115 -5.28 -7.38 18.22
CA GLY A 115 -4.64 -7.70 19.50
C GLY A 115 -4.04 -6.48 20.21
N ARG A 116 -3.76 -6.60 21.52
CA ARG A 116 -3.18 -5.51 22.32
C ARG A 116 -1.78 -5.11 21.85
N ARG A 117 -0.93 -6.08 21.52
CA ARG A 117 0.46 -5.88 21.08
C ARG A 117 0.65 -6.22 19.61
N ILE A 118 0.00 -7.29 19.17
CA ILE A 118 0.12 -7.79 17.80
C ILE A 118 -1.24 -7.74 17.14
N VAL A 119 -1.27 -7.15 15.96
CA VAL A 119 -2.46 -7.03 15.12
C VAL A 119 -2.27 -7.93 13.91
N HIS A 120 -3.29 -8.71 13.58
CA HIS A 120 -3.33 -9.51 12.36
C HIS A 120 -4.27 -8.87 11.35
N LEU A 121 -3.78 -8.69 10.14
CA LEU A 121 -4.51 -8.04 9.05
C LEU A 121 -4.44 -8.86 7.78
N GLU A 122 -5.35 -8.54 6.87
CA GLU A 122 -5.30 -8.99 5.48
C GLU A 122 -5.45 -7.81 4.53
N SER A 123 -4.97 -7.98 3.30
CA SER A 123 -5.18 -7.08 2.19
C SER A 123 -5.53 -7.88 0.94
N ARG A 124 -6.52 -7.42 0.19
CA ARG A 124 -6.96 -8.01 -1.07
C ARG A 124 -6.74 -7.03 -2.18
N LEU A 125 -6.05 -7.44 -3.23
CA LEU A 125 -5.86 -6.63 -4.41
C LEU A 125 -6.81 -7.07 -5.51
N TYR A 126 -7.57 -6.11 -6.01
CA TYR A 126 -8.51 -6.29 -7.12
C TYR A 126 -8.00 -5.59 -8.37
N ASP A 127 -8.14 -6.27 -9.51
CA ASP A 127 -7.85 -5.67 -10.81
C ASP A 127 -8.94 -4.68 -11.24
N GLU A 128 -8.75 -4.05 -12.40
CA GLU A 128 -9.67 -3.08 -12.96
C GLU A 128 -11.09 -3.63 -13.20
N GLN A 129 -11.22 -4.93 -13.42
CA GLN A 129 -12.51 -5.61 -13.57
C GLN A 129 -13.15 -6.04 -12.24
N GLY A 130 -12.47 -5.77 -11.12
CA GLY A 130 -12.94 -6.18 -9.79
C GLY A 130 -12.65 -7.64 -9.42
N SER A 131 -11.79 -8.31 -10.17
CA SER A 131 -11.37 -9.68 -9.87
C SER A 131 -10.24 -9.71 -8.85
N LEU A 132 -10.26 -10.65 -7.91
CA LEU A 132 -9.20 -10.84 -6.94
C LEU A 132 -7.92 -11.31 -7.63
N ALA A 133 -6.88 -10.48 -7.58
CA ALA A 133 -5.61 -10.72 -8.26
C ALA A 133 -4.45 -11.07 -7.33
N ALA A 134 -4.50 -10.59 -6.07
CA ALA A 134 -3.53 -10.96 -5.04
C ALA A 134 -4.18 -10.90 -3.65
N PHE A 135 -3.59 -11.62 -2.73
CA PHE A 135 -3.98 -11.68 -1.33
C PHE A 135 -2.73 -11.61 -0.44
N ALA A 136 -2.80 -10.83 0.62
CA ALA A 136 -1.78 -10.80 1.64
C ALA A 136 -2.41 -10.94 3.03
N SER A 137 -1.69 -11.57 3.92
CA SER A 137 -1.96 -11.54 5.36
C SER A 137 -0.67 -11.27 6.10
N GLY A 138 -0.75 -10.69 7.29
CA GLY A 138 0.42 -10.41 8.07
C GLY A 138 0.12 -9.97 9.50
N SER A 139 1.20 -9.72 10.22
CA SER A 139 1.20 -9.33 11.60
C SER A 139 2.00 -8.07 11.81
N TRP A 140 1.48 -7.17 12.62
CA TRP A 140 2.10 -5.90 13.00
C TRP A 140 2.25 -5.80 14.51
N HIS A 141 3.38 -5.28 14.94
CA HIS A 141 3.61 -4.95 16.35
C HIS A 141 3.21 -3.49 16.60
N ARG A 142 2.29 -3.27 17.54
CA ARG A 142 1.86 -1.92 17.93
C ARG A 142 2.98 -1.21 18.67
N ILE A 143 3.26 0.03 18.27
CA ILE A 143 4.22 0.89 18.95
C ILE A 143 3.45 1.70 19.97
N GLU A 144 3.95 1.73 21.21
CA GLU A 144 3.50 2.71 22.20
C GLU A 144 4.07 4.08 21.79
N VAL A 145 3.17 4.98 21.38
CA VAL A 145 3.55 6.39 21.23
C VAL A 145 3.61 6.96 22.65
N PRO A 146 4.78 7.49 23.12
CA PRO A 146 4.82 8.17 24.40
C PRO A 146 3.75 9.26 24.43
N ASP A 147 2.93 9.30 25.47
CA ASP A 147 1.99 10.37 25.71
C ASP A 147 2.71 11.71 25.68
N SER A 148 2.34 12.58 24.75
CA SER A 148 2.86 13.95 24.63
C SER A 148 2.28 14.88 25.72
N THR A 149 1.81 14.32 26.81
CA THR A 149 1.25 15.05 27.96
C THR A 149 2.06 14.79 29.21
N THR A 150 3.32 15.22 29.22
CA THR A 150 4.01 15.50 30.48
C THR A 150 5.07 16.58 30.25
N THR A 151 4.63 17.83 30.24
CA THR A 151 5.40 19.00 30.66
C THR A 151 4.43 19.99 31.31
#